data_2151a71ea0b5ca31b6da60037163571b
#
_entry.id   2151a71ea0b5ca31b6da60037163571b
#
_cell.length_a   1.000
_cell.length_b   1.000
_cell.length_c   1.000
_cell.angle_alpha   90.00
_cell.angle_beta   90.00
_cell.angle_gamma   90.00
#
_symmetry.space_group_name_H-M   'P 1'
#
loop_
_entity.id
_entity.type
_entity.pdbx_description
1 polymer ?
#
loop_
_entity_poly.entity_id
_entity_poly.type
_entity_poly.pdbx_seq_one_letter_code
_entity_poly.pdbx_strand_id
1 'polypeptide(L)'
;VHQGTKQEVLGRNTENMDTKKLFQITEAAHACGISRSTLLRMEEKGLLTPAYTAPDSGRRYYDNHNVARILQIEKFRAMGLGTEEIAAYFVHGGEASELLAVLETRLHSLQRSVEEMRLRASETAAVSVQMTTLPAGTCCMRRCEGHTLAEKYAYLYDVYSECVKKGCVLSDEPLFTLSDRHDYWEGYIGDTPYPIFVCVPVRPEKAPKDAVTLPECRALSVLYYGDYDGMDEVWLTLGREAKSRALTPAGLPRVLGIVAPYTGREIETRRYCSRLVLPVAEEDGE
;
A
#
# COMPACT_ATOMS: atom_id res chain seq x y z
N VAL A 1 43.49 -6.78 -40.70
CA VAL A 1 44.40 -5.80 -40.14
C VAL A 1 43.55 -4.71 -39.49
N HIS A 2 43.31 -4.77 -38.24
CA HIS A 2 43.27 -3.75 -37.17
C HIS A 2 42.47 -4.30 -35.96
N GLN A 3 43.14 -5.17 -35.21
CA GLN A 3 42.86 -5.30 -33.78
C GLN A 3 43.82 -4.34 -33.09
N GLY A 4 43.32 -3.31 -32.51
CA GLY A 4 44.10 -2.37 -31.75
C GLY A 4 43.18 -1.47 -30.93
N THR A 5 43.39 -1.53 -29.61
CA THR A 5 43.06 -0.49 -28.65
C THR A 5 41.61 -0.38 -28.10
N LYS A 6 41.22 -1.39 -27.30
CA LYS A 6 40.25 -1.18 -26.23
C LYS A 6 40.89 -1.08 -24.82
N GLN A 7 42.21 -1.19 -24.74
CA GLN A 7 42.95 -1.19 -23.46
C GLN A 7 43.64 0.14 -23.12
N GLU A 8 43.72 1.09 -24.06
CA GLU A 8 44.37 2.37 -23.83
C GLU A 8 43.47 3.50 -23.28
N VAL A 9 42.17 3.30 -23.26
CA VAL A 9 41.25 4.35 -22.72
C VAL A 9 41.05 4.23 -21.21
N LEU A 10 41.31 3.09 -20.59
CA LEU A 10 41.23 2.89 -19.14
C LEU A 10 42.45 3.34 -18.33
N GLY A 11 43.58 3.59 -19.00
CA GLY A 11 44.84 3.92 -18.32
C GLY A 11 45.15 5.41 -18.14
N ARG A 12 44.34 6.33 -18.68
CA ARG A 12 44.63 7.78 -18.65
C ARG A 12 43.86 8.59 -17.63
N ASN A 13 42.93 7.99 -16.88
CA ASN A 13 42.08 8.73 -15.89
C ASN A 13 42.57 8.66 -14.44
N THR A 14 43.72 8.03 -14.16
CA THR A 14 44.17 7.85 -12.77
C THR A 14 45.28 8.81 -12.34
N GLU A 15 45.83 9.63 -13.24
CA GLU A 15 47.03 10.47 -12.93
C GLU A 15 46.77 11.95 -12.62
N ASN A 16 45.49 12.39 -12.58
CA ASN A 16 45.21 13.79 -12.24
C ASN A 16 43.97 13.97 -11.38
N MET A 17 43.80 13.13 -10.36
CA MET A 17 42.81 13.39 -9.33
C MET A 17 43.37 14.49 -8.41
N ASP A 18 42.81 15.70 -8.55
CA ASP A 18 43.11 16.85 -7.67
C ASP A 18 42.67 16.46 -6.24
N THR A 19 43.58 15.89 -5.44
CA THR A 19 43.33 15.43 -4.06
C THR A 19 42.84 16.55 -3.15
N LYS A 20 42.93 17.81 -3.57
CA LYS A 20 42.36 18.97 -2.86
C LYS A 20 40.86 19.06 -2.89
N LYS A 21 40.16 18.23 -3.67
CA LYS A 21 38.68 18.16 -3.80
C LYS A 21 38.05 16.90 -3.19
N LEU A 22 38.83 16.11 -2.46
CA LEU A 22 38.35 14.91 -1.78
C LEU A 22 38.06 15.17 -0.30
N PHE A 23 36.93 14.68 0.16
CA PHE A 23 36.47 14.78 1.54
C PHE A 23 36.68 13.43 2.25
N GLN A 24 37.03 13.50 3.52
CA GLN A 24 36.98 12.33 4.40
C GLN A 24 35.53 11.96 4.73
N ILE A 25 35.28 10.74 5.18
CA ILE A 25 33.95 10.25 5.50
C ILE A 25 33.20 11.13 6.52
N THR A 26 33.92 11.68 7.49
CA THR A 26 33.35 12.59 8.49
C THR A 26 32.91 13.92 7.90
N GLU A 27 33.69 14.46 6.95
CA GLU A 27 33.39 15.71 6.28
C GLU A 27 32.20 15.55 5.32
N ALA A 28 32.20 14.48 4.50
CA ALA A 28 31.10 14.18 3.60
C ALA A 28 29.79 13.90 4.36
N ALA A 29 29.83 13.11 5.43
CA ALA A 29 28.67 12.84 6.25
C ALA A 29 28.11 14.09 6.93
N HIS A 30 29.00 14.92 7.50
CA HIS A 30 28.61 16.19 8.13
C HIS A 30 27.97 17.15 7.11
N ALA A 31 28.59 17.29 5.92
CA ALA A 31 28.06 18.16 4.86
C ALA A 31 26.65 17.74 4.39
N CYS A 32 26.33 16.45 4.44
CA CYS A 32 25.03 15.91 4.06
C CYS A 32 24.04 15.81 5.25
N GLY A 33 24.43 16.20 6.46
CA GLY A 33 23.58 16.09 7.65
C GLY A 33 23.28 14.66 8.10
N ILE A 34 24.13 13.69 7.74
CA ILE A 34 23.94 12.26 8.08
C ILE A 34 25.05 11.77 9.00
N SER A 35 24.80 10.61 9.62
CA SER A 35 25.85 9.96 10.40
C SER A 35 26.85 9.21 9.51
N ARG A 36 28.08 9.03 10.01
CA ARG A 36 29.09 8.21 9.33
C ARG A 36 28.58 6.76 9.10
N SER A 37 27.82 6.20 10.06
CA SER A 37 27.25 4.85 9.91
C SER A 37 26.19 4.78 8.82
N THR A 38 25.41 5.85 8.62
CA THR A 38 24.46 5.96 7.51
C THR A 38 25.16 5.92 6.17
N LEU A 39 26.26 6.66 6.04
CA LEU A 39 27.04 6.68 4.80
C LEU A 39 27.63 5.30 4.49
N LEU A 40 28.20 4.61 5.49
CA LEU A 40 28.72 3.25 5.33
C LEU A 40 27.63 2.26 4.88
N ARG A 41 26.42 2.38 5.45
CA ARG A 41 25.27 1.55 5.01
C ARG A 41 24.84 1.81 3.56
N MET A 42 24.99 3.05 3.08
CA MET A 42 24.74 3.35 1.67
C MET A 42 25.73 2.62 0.74
N GLU A 43 26.99 2.55 1.15
CA GLU A 43 28.02 1.79 0.42
C GLU A 43 27.74 0.29 0.47
N GLU A 44 27.47 -0.27 1.64
CA GLU A 44 27.14 -1.70 1.83
C GLU A 44 25.95 -2.13 0.96
N LYS A 45 24.99 -1.23 0.77
CA LYS A 45 23.80 -1.45 -0.06
C LYS A 45 24.01 -1.10 -1.53
N GLY A 46 25.22 -0.76 -1.95
CA GLY A 46 25.55 -0.43 -3.34
C GLY A 46 24.95 0.88 -3.85
N LEU A 47 24.39 1.72 -2.98
CA LEU A 47 23.81 3.02 -3.36
C LEU A 47 24.89 4.07 -3.66
N LEU A 48 26.06 3.93 -3.05
CA LEU A 48 27.19 4.85 -3.13
C LEU A 48 28.50 4.08 -3.28
N THR A 49 29.41 4.59 -4.10
CA THR A 49 30.78 4.11 -4.20
C THR A 49 31.72 5.29 -3.91
N PRO A 50 32.69 5.17 -2.99
CA PRO A 50 33.65 6.24 -2.73
C PRO A 50 34.39 6.61 -3.99
N ALA A 51 34.71 7.89 -4.16
CA ALA A 51 35.50 8.37 -5.31
C ALA A 51 36.91 7.79 -5.31
N TYR A 52 37.47 7.54 -4.12
CA TYR A 52 38.77 6.94 -3.95
C TYR A 52 38.86 6.13 -2.64
N THR A 53 39.51 4.99 -2.70
CA THR A 53 39.89 4.20 -1.52
C THR A 53 41.40 4.00 -1.54
N ALA A 54 42.08 4.45 -0.48
CA ALA A 54 43.53 4.35 -0.36
C ALA A 54 43.96 2.87 -0.24
N PRO A 55 44.84 2.36 -1.13
CA PRO A 55 45.20 0.94 -1.15
C PRO A 55 45.88 0.47 0.14
N ASP A 56 46.68 1.31 0.74
CA ASP A 56 47.54 1.00 1.90
C ASP A 56 46.79 1.01 3.23
N SER A 57 45.74 1.86 3.36
CA SER A 57 45.04 2.08 4.62
C SER A 57 43.57 1.73 4.57
N GLY A 58 43.00 1.45 3.40
CA GLY A 58 41.58 1.24 3.19
C GLY A 58 40.74 2.50 3.46
N ARG A 59 41.36 3.67 3.61
CA ARG A 59 40.64 4.92 3.86
C ARG A 59 39.84 5.34 2.62
N ARG A 60 38.58 5.71 2.83
CA ARG A 60 37.63 6.11 1.81
C ARG A 60 37.56 7.62 1.73
N TYR A 61 37.51 8.14 0.50
CA TYR A 61 37.42 9.56 0.17
C TYR A 61 36.27 9.77 -0.80
N TYR A 62 35.61 10.89 -0.66
CA TYR A 62 34.39 11.25 -1.39
C TYR A 62 34.60 12.58 -2.11
N ASP A 63 33.98 12.74 -3.24
CA ASP A 63 34.01 13.97 -4.03
C ASP A 63 32.64 14.69 -4.03
N ASN A 64 32.55 15.77 -4.78
CA ASN A 64 31.29 16.52 -4.91
C ASN A 64 30.16 15.71 -5.54
N HIS A 65 30.46 14.75 -6.43
CA HIS A 65 29.45 13.86 -7.02
C HIS A 65 28.89 12.89 -5.97
N ASN A 66 29.74 12.39 -5.10
CA ASN A 66 29.32 11.58 -3.96
C ASN A 66 28.40 12.38 -3.04
N VAL A 67 28.76 13.61 -2.69
CA VAL A 67 27.92 14.49 -1.85
C VAL A 67 26.57 14.73 -2.51
N ALA A 68 26.54 15.09 -3.80
CA ALA A 68 25.27 15.28 -4.53
C ALA A 68 24.42 13.99 -4.55
N ARG A 69 25.05 12.84 -4.75
CA ARG A 69 24.37 11.53 -4.74
C ARG A 69 23.79 11.21 -3.37
N ILE A 70 24.53 11.46 -2.29
CA ILE A 70 24.03 11.26 -0.91
C ILE A 70 22.80 12.13 -0.65
N LEU A 71 22.85 13.42 -1.01
CA LEU A 71 21.72 14.33 -0.84
C LEU A 71 20.50 13.87 -1.64
N GLN A 72 20.69 13.34 -2.83
CA GLN A 72 19.61 12.80 -3.65
C GLN A 72 19.01 11.52 -3.03
N ILE A 73 19.85 10.62 -2.49
CA ILE A 73 19.39 9.43 -1.76
C ILE A 73 18.54 9.83 -0.54
N GLU A 74 19.00 10.80 0.25
CA GLU A 74 18.26 11.29 1.41
C GLU A 74 16.93 11.95 1.00
N LYS A 75 16.91 12.71 -0.10
CA LYS A 75 15.68 13.27 -0.66
C LYS A 75 14.68 12.15 -1.03
N PHE A 76 15.13 11.10 -1.69
CA PHE A 76 14.28 9.97 -2.07
C PHE A 76 13.77 9.20 -0.83
N ARG A 77 14.62 9.03 0.18
CA ARG A 77 14.19 8.45 1.47
C ARG A 77 13.14 9.28 2.17
N ALA A 78 13.28 10.61 2.15
CA ALA A 78 12.28 11.50 2.71
C ALA A 78 10.92 11.42 1.97
N MET A 79 10.93 11.02 0.69
CA MET A 79 9.72 10.69 -0.09
C MET A 79 9.20 9.28 0.21
N GLY A 80 9.83 8.54 1.11
CA GLY A 80 9.44 7.18 1.50
C GLY A 80 9.93 6.08 0.56
N LEU A 81 10.83 6.38 -0.40
CA LEU A 81 11.37 5.38 -1.31
C LEU A 81 12.29 4.39 -0.58
N GLY A 82 12.14 3.11 -0.90
CA GLY A 82 12.97 2.04 -0.37
C GLY A 82 14.36 1.98 -1.01
N THR A 83 15.26 1.23 -0.39
CA THR A 83 16.64 1.07 -0.90
C THR A 83 16.68 0.50 -2.31
N GLU A 84 15.84 -0.49 -2.61
CA GLU A 84 15.79 -1.16 -3.92
C GLU A 84 15.26 -0.23 -5.01
N GLU A 85 14.23 0.55 -4.72
CA GLU A 85 13.67 1.57 -5.63
C GLU A 85 14.70 2.65 -5.96
N ILE A 86 15.45 3.10 -4.95
CA ILE A 86 16.52 4.10 -5.12
C ILE A 86 17.69 3.50 -5.93
N ALA A 87 18.05 2.24 -5.68
CA ALA A 87 19.10 1.56 -6.43
C ALA A 87 18.71 1.39 -7.91
N ALA A 88 17.48 0.95 -8.18
CA ALA A 88 16.94 0.80 -9.53
C ALA A 88 16.99 2.11 -10.32
N TYR A 89 16.58 3.21 -9.72
CA TYR A 89 16.68 4.55 -10.32
C TYR A 89 18.10 4.87 -10.81
N PHE A 90 19.11 4.62 -9.97
CA PHE A 90 20.49 4.90 -10.35
C PHE A 90 21.06 3.93 -11.39
N VAL A 91 20.60 2.68 -11.37
CA VAL A 91 21.01 1.66 -12.37
C VAL A 91 20.43 1.99 -13.74
N HIS A 92 19.19 2.48 -13.80
CA HIS A 92 18.50 2.86 -15.03
C HIS A 92 18.84 4.29 -15.51
N GLY A 93 19.96 4.84 -15.06
CA GLY A 93 20.44 6.13 -15.56
C GLY A 93 19.68 7.37 -15.07
N GLY A 94 18.86 7.23 -14.03
CA GLY A 94 18.10 8.36 -13.45
C GLY A 94 16.78 8.62 -14.15
N GLU A 95 16.20 7.63 -14.83
CA GLU A 95 14.87 7.76 -15.42
C GLU A 95 13.80 7.95 -14.33
N ALA A 96 13.07 9.05 -14.45
CA ALA A 96 12.09 9.44 -13.44
C ALA A 96 10.76 8.69 -13.54
N SER A 97 10.47 8.04 -14.66
CA SER A 97 9.18 7.39 -14.97
C SER A 97 8.81 6.31 -13.95
N GLU A 98 9.75 5.43 -13.60
CA GLU A 98 9.51 4.37 -12.61
C GLU A 98 9.26 4.93 -11.20
N LEU A 99 10.06 5.92 -10.79
CA LEU A 99 9.87 6.59 -9.50
C LEU A 99 8.57 7.38 -9.45
N LEU A 100 8.16 7.98 -10.57
CA LEU A 100 6.90 8.71 -10.67
C LEU A 100 5.72 7.78 -10.40
N ALA A 101 5.67 6.61 -11.04
CA ALA A 101 4.61 5.62 -10.82
C ALA A 101 4.52 5.15 -9.36
N VAL A 102 5.67 4.91 -8.72
CA VAL A 102 5.72 4.54 -7.29
C VAL A 102 5.20 5.69 -6.40
N LEU A 103 5.62 6.92 -6.68
CA LEU A 103 5.19 8.10 -5.91
C LEU A 103 3.71 8.41 -6.10
N GLU A 104 3.17 8.26 -7.31
CA GLU A 104 1.74 8.42 -7.60
C GLU A 104 0.91 7.38 -6.84
N THR A 105 1.33 6.13 -6.83
CA THR A 105 0.68 5.07 -6.05
C THR A 105 0.67 5.41 -4.55
N ARG A 106 1.78 5.89 -4.01
CA ARG A 106 1.89 6.32 -2.61
C ARG A 106 1.04 7.54 -2.31
N LEU A 107 1.01 8.52 -3.23
CA LEU A 107 0.17 9.69 -3.10
C LEU A 107 -1.30 9.31 -2.97
N HIS A 108 -1.80 8.43 -3.83
CA HIS A 108 -3.16 7.91 -3.75
C HIS A 108 -3.43 7.19 -2.42
N SER A 109 -2.49 6.37 -1.94
CA SER A 109 -2.61 5.69 -0.65
C SER A 109 -2.67 6.69 0.52
N LEU A 110 -1.80 7.69 0.53
CA LEU A 110 -1.79 8.74 1.54
C LEU A 110 -3.07 9.59 1.50
N GLN A 111 -3.56 9.94 0.32
CA GLN A 111 -4.81 10.69 0.17
C GLN A 111 -6.00 9.91 0.76
N ARG A 112 -6.08 8.61 0.51
CA ARG A 112 -7.09 7.74 1.13
C ARG A 112 -6.97 7.72 2.65
N SER A 113 -5.75 7.59 3.18
CA SER A 113 -5.50 7.58 4.62
C SER A 113 -5.87 8.91 5.29
N VAL A 114 -5.54 10.04 4.64
CA VAL A 114 -5.92 11.37 5.15
C VAL A 114 -7.43 11.54 5.18
N GLU A 115 -8.13 11.11 4.11
CA GLU A 115 -9.58 11.19 4.07
C GLU A 115 -10.21 10.31 5.16
N GLU A 116 -9.70 9.09 5.34
CA GLU A 116 -10.12 8.21 6.42
C GLU A 116 -9.92 8.86 7.80
N MET A 117 -8.76 9.49 8.06
CA MET A 117 -8.50 10.19 9.31
C MET A 117 -9.41 11.40 9.52
N ARG A 118 -9.71 12.15 8.45
CA ARG A 118 -10.68 13.27 8.51
C ARG A 118 -12.07 12.76 8.91
N LEU A 119 -12.50 11.65 8.32
CA LEU A 119 -13.78 11.04 8.63
C LEU A 119 -13.83 10.53 10.06
N ARG A 120 -12.75 9.92 10.57
CA ARG A 120 -12.63 9.52 11.98
C ARG A 120 -12.63 10.71 12.96
N ALA A 121 -12.17 11.87 12.52
CA ALA A 121 -12.14 13.08 13.32
C ALA A 121 -13.48 13.84 13.29
N SER A 122 -14.36 13.55 12.32
CA SER A 122 -15.69 14.15 12.26
C SER A 122 -16.62 13.40 13.21
N GLU A 123 -17.11 14.07 14.25
CA GLU A 123 -18.09 13.49 15.21
C GLU A 123 -19.50 13.35 14.62
N THR A 124 -19.75 13.85 13.43
CA THR A 124 -21.04 13.81 12.75
C THR A 124 -21.03 12.77 11.65
N ALA A 125 -21.63 11.62 11.93
CA ALA A 125 -21.94 10.60 10.93
C ALA A 125 -23.05 11.10 9.98
N ALA A 126 -22.73 12.04 9.11
CA ALA A 126 -23.58 12.26 7.94
C ALA A 126 -23.34 11.06 7.01
N VAL A 127 -24.37 10.23 6.83
CA VAL A 127 -24.37 9.12 5.86
C VAL A 127 -24.26 9.74 4.46
N SER A 128 -23.03 10.01 4.02
CA SER A 128 -22.76 10.52 2.67
C SER A 128 -22.36 9.35 1.79
N VAL A 129 -23.24 9.01 0.85
CA VAL A 129 -22.94 8.01 -0.18
C VAL A 129 -22.05 8.64 -1.24
N GLN A 130 -20.90 8.04 -1.47
CA GLN A 130 -19.92 8.51 -2.44
C GLN A 130 -19.64 7.45 -3.51
N MET A 131 -19.40 7.91 -4.74
CA MET A 131 -18.82 7.05 -5.76
C MET A 131 -17.32 6.90 -5.51
N THR A 132 -16.85 5.67 -5.57
CA THR A 132 -15.43 5.35 -5.40
C THR A 132 -14.99 4.28 -6.40
N THR A 133 -13.70 4.18 -6.61
CA THR A 133 -13.10 3.05 -7.32
C THR A 133 -12.31 2.21 -6.31
N LEU A 134 -12.64 0.93 -6.21
CA LEU A 134 -11.85 -0.02 -5.45
C LEU A 134 -10.78 -0.61 -6.36
N PRO A 135 -9.50 -0.54 -6.01
CA PRO A 135 -8.45 -1.16 -6.80
C PRO A 135 -8.59 -2.69 -6.82
N ALA A 136 -8.00 -3.33 -7.81
CA ALA A 136 -7.84 -4.77 -7.80
C ALA A 136 -7.05 -5.20 -6.55
N GLY A 137 -7.43 -6.31 -5.94
CA GLY A 137 -6.79 -6.79 -4.71
C GLY A 137 -6.81 -8.30 -4.59
N THR A 138 -5.75 -8.86 -4.01
CA THR A 138 -5.62 -10.30 -3.77
C THR A 138 -5.87 -10.61 -2.30
N CYS A 139 -6.69 -11.62 -2.02
CA CYS A 139 -7.01 -12.01 -0.64
C CYS A 139 -7.11 -13.53 -0.49
N CYS A 140 -6.85 -14.01 0.72
CA CYS A 140 -7.30 -15.31 1.16
C CYS A 140 -8.77 -15.22 1.55
N MET A 141 -9.62 -16.05 0.96
CA MET A 141 -11.06 -16.01 1.15
C MET A 141 -11.56 -17.33 1.71
N ARG A 142 -12.44 -17.28 2.71
CA ARG A 142 -13.11 -18.45 3.30
C ARG A 142 -14.58 -18.15 3.52
N ARG A 143 -15.42 -19.12 3.15
CA ARG A 143 -16.84 -19.07 3.45
C ARG A 143 -17.05 -19.19 4.96
N CYS A 144 -17.90 -18.34 5.51
CA CYS A 144 -18.29 -18.33 6.91
C CYS A 144 -19.71 -18.87 7.04
N GLU A 145 -19.88 -19.91 7.83
CA GLU A 145 -21.18 -20.51 8.14
C GLU A 145 -21.80 -19.95 9.44
N GLY A 146 -21.06 -19.10 10.17
CA GLY A 146 -21.52 -18.52 11.43
C GLY A 146 -22.61 -17.47 11.25
N HIS A 147 -23.56 -17.48 12.17
CA HIS A 147 -24.71 -16.55 12.17
C HIS A 147 -24.51 -15.38 13.13
N THR A 148 -23.77 -15.61 14.21
CA THR A 148 -23.49 -14.58 15.21
C THR A 148 -22.23 -13.76 14.85
N LEU A 149 -22.16 -12.55 15.40
CA LEU A 149 -21.00 -11.69 15.22
C LEU A 149 -19.71 -12.34 15.78
N ALA A 150 -19.83 -13.01 16.94
CA ALA A 150 -18.71 -13.70 17.57
C ALA A 150 -18.17 -14.84 16.68
N GLU A 151 -19.05 -15.62 16.04
CA GLU A 151 -18.64 -16.66 15.09
C GLU A 151 -17.94 -16.07 13.87
N LYS A 152 -18.46 -14.97 13.31
CA LYS A 152 -17.81 -14.26 12.18
C LYS A 152 -16.40 -13.80 12.52
N TYR A 153 -16.18 -13.28 13.74
CA TYR A 153 -14.85 -12.91 14.20
C TYR A 153 -13.94 -14.10 14.42
N ALA A 154 -14.46 -15.23 14.95
CA ALA A 154 -13.67 -16.45 15.08
C ALA A 154 -13.17 -16.93 13.71
N TYR A 155 -14.03 -16.98 12.70
CA TYR A 155 -13.62 -17.30 11.32
C TYR A 155 -12.58 -16.32 10.77
N LEU A 156 -12.70 -15.03 11.04
CA LEU A 156 -11.74 -14.03 10.60
C LEU A 156 -10.35 -14.28 11.19
N TYR A 157 -10.28 -14.57 12.49
CA TYR A 157 -9.03 -14.91 13.18
C TYR A 157 -8.44 -16.23 12.69
N ASP A 158 -9.26 -17.20 12.36
CA ASP A 158 -8.81 -18.49 11.82
C ASP A 158 -8.19 -18.30 10.44
N VAL A 159 -8.84 -17.57 9.54
CA VAL A 159 -8.31 -17.25 8.21
C VAL A 159 -7.02 -16.45 8.30
N TYR A 160 -6.97 -15.47 9.20
CA TYR A 160 -5.77 -14.68 9.44
C TYR A 160 -4.61 -15.57 9.91
N SER A 161 -4.87 -16.43 10.89
CA SER A 161 -3.87 -17.37 11.42
C SER A 161 -3.42 -18.38 10.35
N GLU A 162 -4.31 -18.84 9.50
CA GLU A 162 -3.98 -19.71 8.38
C GLU A 162 -3.04 -19.02 7.38
N CYS A 163 -3.32 -17.77 7.01
CA CYS A 163 -2.46 -16.98 6.14
C CYS A 163 -1.05 -16.83 6.72
N VAL A 164 -0.93 -16.50 8.00
CA VAL A 164 0.36 -16.37 8.69
C VAL A 164 1.11 -17.71 8.69
N LYS A 165 0.44 -18.82 9.02
CA LYS A 165 1.05 -20.17 9.03
C LYS A 165 1.49 -20.63 7.65
N LYS A 166 0.80 -20.21 6.60
CA LYS A 166 1.17 -20.49 5.18
C LYS A 166 2.32 -19.58 4.69
N GLY A 167 2.80 -18.66 5.49
CA GLY A 167 3.88 -17.73 5.13
C GLY A 167 3.46 -16.64 4.15
N CYS A 168 2.17 -16.33 4.07
CA CYS A 168 1.68 -15.22 3.27
C CYS A 168 2.21 -13.89 3.81
N VAL A 169 2.54 -12.96 2.92
CA VAL A 169 2.78 -11.57 3.31
C VAL A 169 1.44 -10.84 3.25
N LEU A 170 0.98 -10.40 4.43
CA LEU A 170 -0.27 -9.68 4.54
C LEU A 170 -0.16 -8.27 3.95
N SER A 171 -1.25 -7.79 3.38
CA SER A 171 -1.36 -6.39 2.93
C SER A 171 -1.71 -5.49 4.13
N ASP A 172 -1.47 -4.19 3.97
CA ASP A 172 -1.90 -3.14 4.88
C ASP A 172 -3.35 -2.69 4.64
N GLU A 173 -4.02 -3.27 3.64
CA GLU A 173 -5.44 -3.03 3.39
C GLU A 173 -6.31 -3.64 4.50
N PRO A 174 -7.47 -3.03 4.80
CA PRO A 174 -8.37 -3.54 5.83
C PRO A 174 -8.87 -4.96 5.52
N LEU A 175 -9.05 -5.76 6.56
CA LEU A 175 -9.82 -7.00 6.47
C LEU A 175 -11.26 -6.68 6.06
N PHE A 176 -11.87 -7.52 5.25
CA PHE A 176 -13.22 -7.28 4.78
C PHE A 176 -14.04 -8.57 4.65
N THR A 177 -15.34 -8.40 4.58
CA THR A 177 -16.26 -9.48 4.24
C THR A 177 -16.96 -9.19 2.93
N LEU A 178 -17.25 -10.25 2.17
CA LEU A 178 -18.19 -10.22 1.05
C LEU A 178 -19.47 -10.90 1.50
N SER A 179 -20.60 -10.41 1.07
CA SER A 179 -21.88 -11.02 1.36
C SER A 179 -22.66 -11.26 0.08
N ASP A 180 -23.21 -12.48 -0.05
CA ASP A 180 -24.09 -12.85 -1.17
C ASP A 180 -25.53 -12.56 -0.77
N ARG A 181 -25.82 -11.27 -0.54
CA ARG A 181 -27.16 -10.79 -0.24
C ARG A 181 -27.64 -9.83 -1.31
N HIS A 182 -28.92 -9.90 -1.62
CA HIS A 182 -29.55 -9.09 -2.67
C HIS A 182 -30.82 -8.38 -2.20
N ASP A 183 -31.34 -8.69 -1.02
CA ASP A 183 -32.58 -8.19 -0.45
C ASP A 183 -32.60 -6.65 -0.33
N TYR A 184 -31.51 -6.02 0.06
CA TYR A 184 -31.39 -4.55 0.11
C TYR A 184 -31.70 -3.89 -1.24
N TRP A 185 -31.44 -4.60 -2.35
CA TRP A 185 -31.74 -4.10 -3.69
C TRP A 185 -33.24 -4.10 -3.98
N GLU A 186 -33.97 -5.02 -3.40
CA GLU A 186 -35.44 -5.06 -3.47
C GLU A 186 -36.14 -4.08 -2.55
N GLY A 187 -35.38 -3.42 -1.65
CA GLY A 187 -35.86 -2.38 -0.75
C GLY A 187 -36.30 -2.89 0.61
N TYR A 188 -35.90 -4.08 0.99
CA TYR A 188 -36.14 -4.66 2.31
C TYR A 188 -34.91 -5.44 2.79
N ILE A 189 -34.87 -5.73 4.09
CA ILE A 189 -33.88 -6.61 4.70
C ILE A 189 -34.62 -7.86 5.20
N GLY A 190 -34.29 -9.00 4.64
CA GLY A 190 -34.88 -10.28 5.02
C GLY A 190 -34.09 -10.97 6.12
N ASP A 191 -34.75 -11.84 6.86
CA ASP A 191 -34.14 -12.71 7.87
C ASP A 191 -33.47 -13.95 7.28
N THR A 192 -33.53 -14.13 5.95
CA THR A 192 -32.96 -15.30 5.29
C THR A 192 -31.43 -15.26 5.41
N PRO A 193 -30.80 -16.33 5.95
CA PRO A 193 -29.36 -16.43 6.00
C PRO A 193 -28.73 -16.34 4.60
N TYR A 194 -27.68 -15.59 4.46
CA TYR A 194 -26.90 -15.45 3.22
C TYR A 194 -25.43 -15.81 3.46
N PRO A 195 -24.74 -16.36 2.45
CA PRO A 195 -23.32 -16.66 2.57
C PRO A 195 -22.48 -15.40 2.81
N ILE A 196 -21.55 -15.51 3.74
CA ILE A 196 -20.54 -14.50 4.00
C ILE A 196 -19.17 -15.11 3.73
N PHE A 197 -18.31 -14.35 3.09
CA PHE A 197 -16.92 -14.72 2.87
C PHE A 197 -16.02 -13.77 3.64
N VAL A 198 -15.19 -14.31 4.51
CA VAL A 198 -14.14 -13.56 5.20
C VAL A 198 -12.93 -13.47 4.29
N CYS A 199 -12.40 -12.26 4.10
CA CYS A 199 -11.31 -11.95 3.20
C CYS A 199 -10.15 -11.28 3.95
N VAL A 200 -8.99 -11.91 3.88
CA VAL A 200 -7.73 -11.39 4.42
C VAL A 200 -6.85 -10.95 3.25
N PRO A 201 -6.62 -9.64 3.06
CA PRO A 201 -5.78 -9.12 1.98
C PRO A 201 -4.33 -9.59 2.12
N VAL A 202 -3.74 -10.02 1.00
CA VAL A 202 -2.35 -10.49 0.92
C VAL A 202 -1.65 -9.84 -0.26
N ARG A 203 -0.33 -9.71 -0.17
CA ARG A 203 0.47 -9.21 -1.29
C ARG A 203 0.53 -10.25 -2.40
N PRO A 204 0.23 -9.88 -3.67
CA PRO A 204 0.11 -10.82 -4.79
C PRO A 204 1.36 -11.69 -4.99
N GLU A 205 2.55 -11.10 -4.85
CA GLU A 205 3.84 -11.78 -5.04
C GLU A 205 4.15 -12.87 -4.00
N LYS A 206 3.41 -12.88 -2.90
CA LYS A 206 3.50 -13.87 -1.79
C LYS A 206 2.16 -14.51 -1.48
N ALA A 207 1.22 -14.44 -2.40
CA ALA A 207 -0.09 -15.03 -2.24
C ALA A 207 -0.03 -16.57 -2.38
N PRO A 208 -0.81 -17.34 -1.61
CA PRO A 208 -0.95 -18.77 -1.78
C PRO A 208 -1.73 -19.08 -3.07
N LYS A 209 -1.59 -20.32 -3.56
CA LYS A 209 -2.23 -20.73 -4.84
C LYS A 209 -3.75 -20.66 -4.84
N ASP A 210 -4.36 -20.73 -3.67
CA ASP A 210 -5.81 -20.65 -3.45
C ASP A 210 -6.29 -19.24 -3.11
N ALA A 211 -5.43 -18.24 -3.23
CA ALA A 211 -5.83 -16.84 -3.11
C ALA A 211 -6.70 -16.39 -4.29
N VAL A 212 -7.62 -15.50 -4.01
CA VAL A 212 -8.56 -14.94 -4.99
C VAL A 212 -8.15 -13.50 -5.30
N THR A 213 -8.10 -13.16 -6.57
CA THR A 213 -7.92 -11.78 -7.02
C THR A 213 -9.27 -11.19 -7.40
N LEU A 214 -9.67 -10.14 -6.68
CA LEU A 214 -10.85 -9.36 -7.00
C LEU A 214 -10.45 -8.25 -7.99
N PRO A 215 -11.20 -8.05 -9.07
CA PRO A 215 -10.89 -7.00 -10.04
C PRO A 215 -11.15 -5.62 -9.46
N GLU A 216 -10.55 -4.61 -10.10
CA GLU A 216 -10.93 -3.23 -9.89
C GLU A 216 -12.41 -3.06 -10.24
N CYS A 217 -13.13 -2.25 -9.46
CA CYS A 217 -14.54 -1.98 -9.70
C CYS A 217 -14.94 -0.58 -9.22
N ARG A 218 -15.90 0.04 -9.94
CA ARG A 218 -16.63 1.21 -9.47
C ARG A 218 -17.64 0.77 -8.41
N ALA A 219 -17.83 1.59 -7.39
CA ALA A 219 -18.71 1.25 -6.29
C ALA A 219 -19.33 2.50 -5.64
N LEU A 220 -20.50 2.35 -5.10
CA LEU A 220 -21.01 3.26 -4.08
C LEU A 220 -20.45 2.85 -2.72
N SER A 221 -20.04 3.81 -1.93
CA SER A 221 -19.52 3.56 -0.60
C SER A 221 -20.06 4.56 0.42
N VAL A 222 -20.14 4.08 1.65
CA VAL A 222 -20.52 4.89 2.79
C VAL A 222 -19.72 4.44 4.01
N LEU A 223 -19.41 5.38 4.90
CA LEU A 223 -18.84 5.07 6.19
C LEU A 223 -19.97 4.95 7.22
N TYR A 224 -19.89 3.88 7.99
CA TYR A 224 -20.78 3.60 9.09
C TYR A 224 -19.99 3.56 10.40
N TYR A 225 -20.49 4.27 11.40
CA TYR A 225 -19.90 4.34 12.72
C TYR A 225 -20.82 3.67 13.75
N GLY A 226 -20.22 2.88 14.63
CA GLY A 226 -20.93 2.16 15.69
C GLY A 226 -20.80 0.65 15.57
N ASP A 227 -21.65 -0.05 16.30
CA ASP A 227 -21.79 -1.50 16.20
C ASP A 227 -22.40 -1.92 14.85
N TYR A 228 -22.58 -3.21 14.65
CA TYR A 228 -23.06 -3.73 13.35
C TYR A 228 -24.58 -3.75 13.23
N ASP A 229 -25.32 -3.39 14.27
CA ASP A 229 -26.79 -3.54 14.32
C ASP A 229 -27.51 -2.54 13.41
N GLY A 230 -26.96 -1.36 13.18
CA GLY A 230 -27.52 -0.33 12.30
C GLY A 230 -27.16 -0.45 10.81
N MET A 231 -26.41 -1.44 10.39
CA MET A 231 -25.91 -1.55 9.00
C MET A 231 -27.02 -1.80 7.98
N ASP A 232 -28.13 -2.40 8.38
CA ASP A 232 -29.21 -2.74 7.46
C ASP A 232 -29.83 -1.49 6.83
N GLU A 233 -30.08 -0.44 7.59
CA GLU A 233 -30.57 0.84 7.07
C GLU A 233 -29.60 1.49 6.09
N VAL A 234 -28.31 1.29 6.31
CA VAL A 234 -27.26 1.80 5.43
C VAL A 234 -27.25 1.05 4.10
N TRP A 235 -27.45 -0.27 4.12
CA TRP A 235 -27.60 -1.08 2.91
C TRP A 235 -28.82 -0.66 2.08
N LEU A 236 -29.96 -0.44 2.72
CA LEU A 236 -31.15 0.07 2.05
C LEU A 236 -30.90 1.45 1.42
N THR A 237 -30.13 2.30 2.10
CA THR A 237 -29.76 3.61 1.58
C THR A 237 -28.86 3.50 0.36
N LEU A 238 -27.86 2.62 0.37
CA LEU A 238 -27.01 2.32 -0.80
C LEU A 238 -27.81 1.79 -1.99
N GLY A 239 -28.75 0.88 -1.74
CA GLY A 239 -29.62 0.34 -2.78
C GLY A 239 -30.52 1.42 -3.42
N ARG A 240 -31.12 2.29 -2.60
CA ARG A 240 -31.94 3.43 -3.08
C ARG A 240 -31.10 4.42 -3.91
N GLU A 241 -29.90 4.73 -3.41
CA GLU A 241 -29.00 5.66 -4.09
C GLU A 241 -28.51 5.10 -5.44
N ALA A 242 -28.19 3.81 -5.51
CA ALA A 242 -27.82 3.17 -6.75
C ALA A 242 -28.95 3.25 -7.78
N LYS A 243 -30.17 2.90 -7.41
CA LYS A 243 -31.36 3.03 -8.28
C LYS A 243 -31.61 4.46 -8.74
N SER A 244 -31.44 5.45 -7.84
CA SER A 244 -31.63 6.86 -8.19
C SER A 244 -30.64 7.37 -9.23
N ARG A 245 -29.48 6.71 -9.34
CA ARG A 245 -28.42 7.04 -10.30
C ARG A 245 -28.43 6.11 -11.55
N ALA A 246 -29.46 5.31 -11.75
CA ALA A 246 -29.53 4.30 -12.82
C ALA A 246 -28.29 3.37 -12.83
N LEU A 247 -27.91 2.88 -11.66
CA LEU A 247 -26.81 1.94 -11.50
C LEU A 247 -27.34 0.56 -11.14
N THR A 248 -26.67 -0.49 -11.61
CA THR A 248 -26.97 -1.88 -11.30
C THR A 248 -25.88 -2.51 -10.43
N PRO A 249 -26.17 -3.54 -9.61
CA PRO A 249 -25.14 -4.27 -8.86
C PRO A 249 -24.19 -4.98 -9.82
N ALA A 250 -22.86 -4.78 -9.61
CA ALA A 250 -21.80 -5.36 -10.42
C ALA A 250 -20.88 -6.29 -9.64
N GLY A 251 -21.29 -6.75 -8.45
CA GLY A 251 -20.51 -7.64 -7.62
C GLY A 251 -21.07 -7.77 -6.21
N LEU A 252 -20.41 -8.58 -5.39
CA LEU A 252 -20.83 -8.80 -4.02
C LEU A 252 -20.58 -7.57 -3.14
N PRO A 253 -21.56 -7.16 -2.32
CA PRO A 253 -21.39 -6.15 -1.29
C PRO A 253 -20.22 -6.46 -0.37
N ARG A 254 -19.48 -5.41 0.05
CA ARG A 254 -18.29 -5.53 0.91
C ARG A 254 -18.44 -4.70 2.17
N VAL A 255 -18.00 -5.25 3.29
CA VAL A 255 -17.82 -4.50 4.55
C VAL A 255 -16.35 -4.51 4.90
N LEU A 256 -15.69 -3.36 4.80
CA LEU A 256 -14.29 -3.18 5.15
C LEU A 256 -14.21 -2.63 6.59
N GLY A 257 -13.53 -3.34 7.46
CA GLY A 257 -13.34 -2.93 8.85
C GLY A 257 -12.19 -1.94 8.99
N ILE A 258 -12.49 -0.66 8.98
CA ILE A 258 -11.49 0.42 9.13
C ILE A 258 -11.03 0.52 10.58
N VAL A 259 -11.97 0.57 11.52
CA VAL A 259 -11.75 0.43 12.95
C VAL A 259 -12.68 -0.66 13.44
N ALA A 260 -12.11 -1.76 13.86
CA ALA A 260 -12.86 -2.96 14.19
C ALA A 260 -12.24 -3.65 15.41
N PRO A 261 -12.90 -4.59 16.06
CA PRO A 261 -12.39 -5.28 17.26
C PRO A 261 -11.01 -5.91 17.06
N TYR A 262 -10.65 -6.30 15.84
CA TYR A 262 -9.33 -6.87 15.54
C TYR A 262 -8.22 -5.82 15.38
N THR A 263 -8.54 -4.53 15.26
CA THR A 263 -7.54 -3.45 15.20
C THR A 263 -7.08 -3.00 16.59
N GLY A 264 -7.83 -3.34 17.65
CA GLY A 264 -7.46 -3.06 19.04
C GLY A 264 -8.55 -3.49 20.00
N ARG A 265 -8.21 -4.31 20.99
CA ARG A 265 -9.16 -4.84 22.00
C ARG A 265 -9.77 -3.77 22.91
N GLU A 266 -9.15 -2.59 22.97
CA GLU A 266 -9.53 -1.48 23.84
C GLU A 266 -10.44 -0.46 23.14
N ILE A 267 -10.77 -0.69 21.86
CA ILE A 267 -11.58 0.24 21.09
C ILE A 267 -13.06 0.03 21.46
N GLU A 268 -13.69 1.07 21.95
CA GLU A 268 -15.12 1.08 22.26
C GLU A 268 -15.95 0.89 20.97
N THR A 269 -17.04 0.12 21.04
CA THR A 269 -17.91 -0.21 19.88
C THR A 269 -18.45 1.03 19.17
N ARG A 270 -18.74 2.11 19.90
CA ARG A 270 -19.16 3.40 19.30
C ARG A 270 -18.12 4.03 18.38
N ARG A 271 -16.84 3.61 18.49
CA ARG A 271 -15.73 4.07 17.65
C ARG A 271 -15.43 3.12 16.49
N TYR A 272 -16.15 2.02 16.38
CA TYR A 272 -16.02 1.17 15.20
C TYR A 272 -16.40 1.97 13.96
N CYS A 273 -15.63 1.77 12.91
CA CYS A 273 -15.86 2.39 11.63
C CYS A 273 -15.74 1.32 10.56
N SER A 274 -16.80 1.12 9.81
CA SER A 274 -16.85 0.21 8.69
C SER A 274 -17.16 0.99 7.41
N ARG A 275 -16.49 0.63 6.32
CA ARG A 275 -16.86 1.11 5.00
C ARG A 275 -17.73 0.06 4.33
N LEU A 276 -18.99 0.38 4.09
CA LEU A 276 -19.90 -0.43 3.30
C LEU A 276 -19.72 -0.04 1.84
N VAL A 277 -19.57 -1.03 0.99
CA VAL A 277 -19.25 -0.83 -0.44
C VAL A 277 -20.15 -1.70 -1.27
N LEU A 278 -20.84 -1.08 -2.23
CA LEU A 278 -21.69 -1.72 -3.21
C LEU A 278 -21.06 -1.55 -4.59
N PRO A 279 -20.43 -2.61 -5.16
CA PRO A 279 -19.96 -2.58 -6.55
C PRO A 279 -21.12 -2.34 -7.50
N VAL A 280 -20.93 -1.40 -8.44
CA VAL A 280 -21.99 -0.98 -9.39
C VAL A 280 -21.44 -0.80 -10.80
N ALA A 281 -22.30 -1.02 -11.79
CA ALA A 281 -22.10 -0.66 -13.18
C ALA A 281 -23.19 0.31 -13.63
N GLU A 282 -22.96 1.02 -14.72
CA GLU A 282 -24.01 1.75 -15.41
C GLU A 282 -25.00 0.75 -16.03
N GLU A 283 -26.28 1.07 -15.98
CA GLU A 283 -27.29 0.29 -16.68
C GLU A 283 -27.00 0.42 -18.18
N ASP A 284 -26.68 -0.72 -18.84
CA ASP A 284 -26.46 -0.74 -20.28
C ASP A 284 -27.76 -0.25 -20.92
N GLY A 285 -27.73 0.95 -21.47
CA GLY A 285 -28.86 1.52 -22.20
C GLY A 285 -29.14 0.63 -23.42
N GLU A 286 -30.29 -0.05 -23.41
CA GLU A 286 -30.82 -0.70 -24.59
C GLU A 286 -31.08 0.29 -25.74
#